data_2750dbc3ed74f9b2f89ce31ad69f9e49
#
_entry.id   2750dbc3ed74f9b2f89ce31ad69f9e49
#
_cell.length_a   1.000
_cell.length_b   1.000
_cell.length_c   1.000
_cell.angle_alpha   90.00
_cell.angle_beta   90.00
_cell.angle_gamma   90.00
#
_symmetry.space_group_name_H-M   'P 1'
#
loop_
_entity.id
_entity.type
_entity.pdbx_description
1 polymer ?
#
loop_
_entity_poly.entity_id
_entity_poly.type
_entity_poly.pdbx_seq_one_letter_code
_entity_poly.pdbx_strand_id
1 'polypeptide(L)'
;LKIPLLSDLIQFSNFANFVAVMQVAYDAGVPIIECLYLANMTLTNHTLKTKIEAATLKVQQGQHLSVALRSTNVMPKMILFMIATGEQSGRLGDMLLQATSFIDKKLDGIIDTMTKLIEPIMLIVIGGIVMVLALALYLPLFNSYLQD
;
A
#
# COMPACT_ATOMS: atom_id res chain seq x y z
N LEU A 1 18.46 2.27 0.46
CA LEU A 1 17.52 3.30 -0.04
C LEU A 1 16.09 2.82 0.23
N LYS A 2 15.56 3.22 1.39
CA LYS A 2 14.13 3.07 1.68
C LYS A 2 13.39 4.11 0.83
N ILE A 3 12.93 3.72 -0.32
CA ILE A 3 12.08 4.56 -1.15
C ILE A 3 10.73 4.61 -0.43
N PRO A 4 10.29 5.77 0.09
CA PRO A 4 9.06 5.87 0.88
C PRO A 4 7.82 5.35 0.12
N LEU A 5 7.79 5.54 -1.19
CA LEU A 5 6.73 5.03 -2.08
C LEU A 5 6.60 3.51 -2.07
N LEU A 6 7.73 2.78 -1.99
CA LEU A 6 7.72 1.31 -1.96
C LEU A 6 7.19 0.79 -0.62
N SER A 7 7.54 1.47 0.47
CA SER A 7 7.01 1.17 1.81
C SER A 7 5.49 1.37 1.86
N ASP A 8 5.01 2.47 1.30
CA ASP A 8 3.58 2.78 1.24
C ASP A 8 2.82 1.77 0.38
N LEU A 9 3.39 1.39 -0.77
CA LEU A 9 2.79 0.37 -1.64
C LEU A 9 2.60 -0.96 -0.93
N ILE A 10 3.63 -1.46 -0.23
CA ILE A 10 3.57 -2.72 0.51
C ILE A 10 2.54 -2.63 1.64
N GLN A 11 2.53 -1.54 2.37
CA GLN A 11 1.60 -1.33 3.48
C GLN A 11 0.15 -1.27 3.01
N PHE A 12 -0.15 -0.48 1.98
CA PHE A 12 -1.50 -0.38 1.41
C PHE A 12 -1.95 -1.69 0.76
N SER A 13 -1.04 -2.44 0.12
CA SER A 13 -1.34 -3.76 -0.45
C SER A 13 -1.77 -4.76 0.62
N ASN A 14 -1.09 -4.79 1.78
CA ASN A 14 -1.50 -5.62 2.92
C ASN A 14 -2.90 -5.24 3.41
N PHE A 15 -3.18 -3.94 3.54
CA PHE A 15 -4.51 -3.49 3.97
C PHE A 15 -5.58 -3.73 2.92
N ALA A 16 -5.27 -3.65 1.62
CA ALA A 16 -6.20 -3.96 0.54
C ALA A 16 -6.72 -5.39 0.67
N ASN A 17 -5.82 -6.36 0.82
CA ASN A 17 -6.19 -7.77 1.00
C ASN A 17 -6.96 -8.00 2.31
N PHE A 18 -6.51 -7.40 3.40
CA PHE A 18 -7.15 -7.51 4.70
C PHE A 18 -8.60 -7.01 4.66
N VAL A 19 -8.82 -5.80 4.18
CA VAL A 19 -10.16 -5.19 4.14
C VAL A 19 -11.06 -5.89 3.13
N ALA A 20 -10.52 -6.31 1.98
CA ALA A 20 -11.27 -7.04 0.96
C ALA A 20 -11.79 -8.39 1.49
N VAL A 21 -10.96 -9.15 2.19
CA VAL A 21 -11.38 -10.43 2.79
C VAL A 21 -12.37 -10.20 3.92
N MET A 22 -12.17 -9.17 4.76
CA MET A 22 -13.17 -8.79 5.77
C MET A 22 -14.52 -8.47 5.14
N GLN A 23 -14.54 -7.68 4.07
CA GLN A 23 -15.77 -7.26 3.40
C GLN A 23 -16.51 -8.47 2.83
N VAL A 24 -15.82 -9.33 2.06
CA VAL A 24 -16.43 -10.52 1.45
C VAL A 24 -16.95 -11.50 2.50
N ALA A 25 -16.18 -11.77 3.53
CA ALA A 25 -16.59 -12.67 4.61
C ALA A 25 -17.78 -12.09 5.40
N TYR A 26 -17.76 -10.81 5.70
CA TYR A 26 -18.86 -10.15 6.40
C TYR A 26 -20.16 -10.16 5.59
N ASP A 27 -20.10 -9.89 4.29
CA ASP A 27 -21.25 -9.94 3.39
C ASP A 27 -21.80 -11.36 3.22
N ALA A 28 -20.95 -12.38 3.36
CA ALA A 28 -21.35 -13.78 3.39
C ALA A 28 -22.02 -14.21 4.72
N GLY A 29 -22.13 -13.31 5.68
CA GLY A 29 -22.74 -13.56 6.99
C GLY A 29 -21.80 -14.21 8.01
N VAL A 30 -20.50 -14.22 7.78
CA VAL A 30 -19.50 -14.71 8.72
C VAL A 30 -19.41 -13.77 9.92
N PRO A 31 -19.36 -14.27 11.18
CA PRO A 31 -19.19 -13.44 12.36
C PRO A 31 -17.92 -12.59 12.27
N ILE A 32 -17.98 -11.36 12.80
CA ILE A 32 -16.89 -10.38 12.65
C ILE A 32 -15.54 -10.89 13.18
N ILE A 33 -15.54 -11.69 14.23
CA ILE A 33 -14.33 -12.28 14.82
C ILE A 33 -13.67 -13.24 13.83
N GLU A 34 -14.46 -14.08 13.17
CA GLU A 34 -13.97 -15.00 12.14
C GLU A 34 -13.50 -14.24 10.90
N CYS A 35 -14.20 -13.16 10.51
CA CYS A 35 -13.75 -12.25 9.46
C CYS A 35 -12.36 -11.69 9.74
N LEU A 36 -12.09 -11.29 10.99
CA LEU A 36 -10.77 -10.80 11.40
C LEU A 36 -9.70 -11.89 11.31
N TYR A 37 -9.99 -13.13 11.69
CA TYR A 37 -9.06 -14.24 11.56
C TYR A 37 -8.74 -14.53 10.09
N LEU A 38 -9.75 -14.61 9.23
CA LEU A 38 -9.58 -14.84 7.80
C LEU A 38 -8.76 -13.71 7.15
N ALA A 39 -9.10 -12.48 7.46
CA ALA A 39 -8.38 -11.31 6.96
C ALA A 39 -6.93 -11.28 7.45
N ASN A 40 -6.68 -11.66 8.71
CA ASN A 40 -5.32 -11.70 9.27
C ASN A 40 -4.42 -12.72 8.54
N MET A 41 -5.00 -13.79 7.99
CA MET A 41 -4.24 -14.78 7.22
C MET A 41 -3.66 -14.20 5.92
N THR A 42 -4.26 -13.14 5.38
CA THR A 42 -3.77 -12.48 4.14
C THR A 42 -2.57 -11.59 4.36
N LEU A 43 -2.29 -11.22 5.60
CA LEU A 43 -1.16 -10.34 5.93
C LEU A 43 0.16 -11.10 5.81
N THR A 44 1.13 -10.46 5.16
CA THR A 44 2.49 -11.03 5.00
C THR A 44 3.45 -10.60 6.10
N ASN A 45 3.19 -9.44 6.72
CA ASN A 45 4.04 -8.89 7.77
C ASN A 45 3.68 -9.47 9.14
N HIS A 46 4.63 -10.15 9.76
CA HIS A 46 4.44 -10.78 11.07
C HIS A 46 4.06 -9.79 12.17
N THR A 47 4.68 -8.62 12.21
CA THR A 47 4.37 -7.58 13.21
C THR A 47 2.92 -7.10 13.05
N LEU A 48 2.46 -6.96 11.82
CA LEU A 48 1.09 -6.57 11.53
C LEU A 48 0.10 -7.65 11.97
N LYS A 49 0.40 -8.93 11.67
CA LYS A 49 -0.39 -10.07 12.14
C LYS A 49 -0.59 -10.07 13.65
N THR A 50 0.49 -9.97 14.41
CA THR A 50 0.45 -9.96 15.88
C THR A 50 -0.39 -8.80 16.43
N LYS A 51 -0.30 -7.63 15.82
CA LYS A 51 -1.12 -6.46 16.21
C LYS A 51 -2.60 -6.68 15.92
N ILE A 52 -2.94 -7.25 14.78
CA ILE A 52 -4.34 -7.56 14.43
C ILE A 52 -4.90 -8.68 15.32
N GLU A 53 -4.09 -9.69 15.66
CA GLU A 53 -4.49 -10.72 16.64
C GLU A 53 -4.81 -10.11 18.01
N ALA A 54 -3.98 -9.18 18.49
CA ALA A 54 -4.24 -8.46 19.73
C ALA A 54 -5.55 -7.63 19.65
N ALA A 55 -5.82 -7.00 18.52
CA ALA A 55 -7.08 -6.30 18.30
C ALA A 55 -8.27 -7.26 18.27
N THR A 56 -8.13 -8.43 17.62
CA THR A 56 -9.18 -9.46 17.58
C THR A 56 -9.56 -9.93 18.98
N LEU A 57 -8.58 -10.14 19.86
CA LEU A 57 -8.85 -10.48 21.27
C LEU A 57 -9.68 -9.39 21.98
N LYS A 58 -9.40 -8.12 21.73
CA LYS A 58 -10.18 -7.01 22.27
C LYS A 58 -11.62 -6.99 21.77
N VAL A 59 -11.84 -7.31 20.49
CA VAL A 59 -13.19 -7.45 19.93
C VAL A 59 -13.93 -8.62 20.58
N GLN A 60 -13.25 -9.75 20.80
CA GLN A 60 -13.83 -10.90 21.54
C GLN A 60 -14.25 -10.52 22.97
N GLN A 61 -13.55 -9.59 23.60
CA GLN A 61 -13.87 -9.05 24.92
C GLN A 61 -15.01 -8.00 24.92
N GLY A 62 -15.60 -7.73 23.75
CA GLY A 62 -16.73 -6.82 23.59
C GLY A 62 -16.34 -5.39 23.19
N GLN A 63 -15.07 -5.12 22.85
CA GLN A 63 -14.68 -3.82 22.33
C GLN A 63 -15.19 -3.61 20.90
N HIS A 64 -15.53 -2.37 20.55
CA HIS A 64 -15.84 -2.01 19.17
C HIS A 64 -14.65 -2.27 18.25
N LEU A 65 -14.93 -2.77 17.04
CA LEU A 65 -13.91 -3.09 16.05
C LEU A 65 -13.01 -1.89 15.71
N SER A 66 -13.62 -0.72 15.51
CA SER A 66 -12.89 0.52 15.22
C SER A 66 -11.94 0.92 16.35
N VAL A 67 -12.34 0.75 17.61
CA VAL A 67 -11.51 1.06 18.78
C VAL A 67 -10.35 0.06 18.90
N ALA A 68 -10.65 -1.22 18.75
CA ALA A 68 -9.63 -2.28 18.80
C ALA A 68 -8.57 -2.10 17.70
N LEU A 69 -8.98 -1.83 16.48
CA LEU A 69 -8.06 -1.59 15.35
C LEU A 69 -7.27 -0.30 15.51
N ARG A 70 -7.88 0.76 16.04
CA ARG A 70 -7.19 2.02 16.33
C ARG A 70 -6.04 1.83 17.31
N SER A 71 -6.19 0.95 18.30
CA SER A 71 -5.14 0.67 19.28
C SER A 71 -3.89 0.03 18.70
N THR A 72 -3.97 -0.52 17.49
CA THR A 72 -2.83 -1.12 16.80
C THR A 72 -1.87 -0.10 16.19
N ASN A 73 -2.33 1.13 15.95
CA ASN A 73 -1.60 2.21 15.28
C ASN A 73 -0.99 1.84 13.91
N VAL A 74 -1.60 0.90 13.21
CA VAL A 74 -1.10 0.45 11.89
C VAL A 74 -2.05 0.78 10.75
N MET A 75 -3.32 0.99 11.05
CA MET A 75 -4.35 1.20 10.03
C MET A 75 -4.52 2.69 9.71
N PRO A 76 -4.71 3.06 8.43
CA PRO A 76 -4.97 4.43 8.03
C PRO A 76 -6.20 5.01 8.72
N LYS A 77 -6.14 6.27 9.12
CA LYS A 77 -7.23 6.96 9.84
C LYS A 77 -8.55 6.95 9.08
N MET A 78 -8.51 7.07 7.74
CA MET A 78 -9.70 7.05 6.90
C MET A 78 -10.42 5.70 6.98
N ILE A 79 -9.69 4.59 6.98
CA ILE A 79 -10.25 3.24 7.11
C ILE A 79 -10.89 3.06 8.49
N LEU A 80 -10.21 3.51 9.55
CA LEU A 80 -10.76 3.49 10.91
C LEU A 80 -12.04 4.32 11.02
N PHE A 81 -12.10 5.48 10.37
CA PHE A 81 -13.29 6.32 10.33
C PHE A 81 -14.45 5.62 9.63
N MET A 82 -14.21 4.97 8.49
CA MET A 82 -15.23 4.21 7.77
C MET A 82 -15.76 3.05 8.60
N ILE A 83 -14.88 2.29 9.26
CA ILE A 83 -15.28 1.18 10.14
C ILE A 83 -16.12 1.71 11.32
N ALA A 84 -15.69 2.78 11.98
CA ALA A 84 -16.41 3.39 13.07
C ALA A 84 -17.82 3.86 12.65
N THR A 85 -17.92 4.49 11.49
CA THR A 85 -19.19 4.92 10.91
C THR A 85 -20.10 3.74 10.62
N GLY A 86 -19.53 2.67 10.04
CA GLY A 86 -20.27 1.43 9.76
C GLY A 86 -20.79 0.73 11.03
N GLU A 87 -19.98 0.69 12.09
CA GLU A 87 -20.40 0.14 13.38
C GLU A 87 -21.55 0.93 13.99
N GLN A 88 -21.44 2.27 13.99
CA GLN A 88 -22.45 3.16 14.58
C GLN A 88 -23.77 3.18 13.82
N SER A 89 -23.72 3.06 12.50
CA SER A 89 -24.90 3.09 11.63
C SER A 89 -25.51 1.72 11.37
N GLY A 90 -24.87 0.63 11.81
CA GLY A 90 -25.28 -0.74 11.48
C GLY A 90 -25.06 -1.12 10.00
N ARG A 91 -24.22 -0.38 9.28
CA ARG A 91 -23.91 -0.57 7.85
C ARG A 91 -22.43 -0.88 7.63
N LEU A 92 -21.89 -1.79 8.46
CA LEU A 92 -20.46 -2.13 8.39
C LEU A 92 -20.05 -2.73 7.04
N GLY A 93 -20.89 -3.57 6.43
CA GLY A 93 -20.63 -4.14 5.11
C GLY A 93 -20.45 -3.07 4.02
N ASP A 94 -21.35 -2.08 3.98
CA ASP A 94 -21.24 -0.96 3.03
C ASP A 94 -19.97 -0.14 3.25
N MET A 95 -19.61 0.10 4.52
CA MET A 95 -18.40 0.86 4.85
C MET A 95 -17.12 0.08 4.56
N LEU A 96 -17.12 -1.24 4.74
CA LEU A 96 -16.00 -2.09 4.33
C LEU A 96 -15.82 -2.09 2.81
N LEU A 97 -16.91 -2.10 2.05
CA LEU A 97 -16.86 -1.99 0.59
C LEU A 97 -16.28 -0.64 0.15
N GLN A 98 -16.69 0.45 0.78
CA GLN A 98 -16.13 1.77 0.53
C GLN A 98 -14.64 1.85 0.92
N ALA A 99 -14.25 1.23 2.03
CA ALA A 99 -12.87 1.15 2.47
C ALA A 99 -12.00 0.38 1.46
N THR A 100 -12.49 -0.73 0.92
CA THR A 100 -11.82 -1.48 -0.14
C THR A 100 -11.62 -0.61 -1.38
N SER A 101 -12.65 0.07 -1.84
CA SER A 101 -12.57 0.99 -2.99
C SER A 101 -11.60 2.16 -2.75
N PHE A 102 -11.57 2.70 -1.53
CA PHE A 102 -10.63 3.76 -1.17
C PHE A 102 -9.18 3.29 -1.24
N ILE A 103 -8.89 2.09 -0.72
CA ILE A 103 -7.54 1.51 -0.74
C ILE A 103 -7.11 1.22 -2.18
N ASP A 104 -7.99 0.65 -3.01
CA ASP A 104 -7.70 0.35 -4.41
C ASP A 104 -7.34 1.62 -5.18
N LYS A 105 -8.08 2.71 -5.01
CA LYS A 105 -7.75 4.01 -5.61
C LYS A 105 -6.41 4.58 -5.12
N LYS A 106 -6.08 4.37 -3.86
CA LYS A 106 -4.78 4.76 -3.31
C LYS A 106 -3.64 3.96 -3.92
N LEU A 107 -3.81 2.65 -4.09
CA LEU A 107 -2.84 1.78 -4.76
C LEU A 107 -2.62 2.20 -6.21
N ASP A 108 -3.70 2.43 -6.97
CA ASP A 108 -3.63 2.91 -8.35
C ASP A 108 -2.87 4.24 -8.44
N GLY A 109 -3.13 5.17 -7.54
CA GLY A 109 -2.43 6.45 -7.48
C GLY A 109 -0.94 6.31 -7.18
N ILE A 110 -0.54 5.38 -6.33
CA ILE A 110 0.87 5.08 -6.03
C ILE A 110 1.55 4.47 -7.26
N ILE A 111 0.89 3.51 -7.92
CA ILE A 111 1.40 2.85 -9.13
C ILE A 111 1.56 3.87 -10.27
N ASP A 112 0.58 4.75 -10.48
CA ASP A 112 0.66 5.82 -11.47
C ASP A 112 1.83 6.78 -11.20
N THR A 113 2.03 7.13 -9.94
CA THR A 113 3.16 7.99 -9.54
C THR A 113 4.49 7.30 -9.81
N MET A 114 4.61 6.02 -9.48
CA MET A 114 5.81 5.25 -9.76
C MET A 114 6.09 5.14 -11.26
N THR A 115 5.04 4.90 -12.06
CA THR A 115 5.15 4.83 -13.52
C THR A 115 5.61 6.16 -14.13
N LYS A 116 5.07 7.27 -13.65
CA LYS A 116 5.48 8.62 -14.09
C LYS A 116 6.91 8.98 -13.73
N LEU A 117 7.46 8.39 -12.67
CA LEU A 117 8.87 8.59 -12.29
C LEU A 117 9.84 7.78 -13.15
N ILE A 118 9.37 6.72 -13.81
CA ILE A 118 10.20 5.90 -14.71
C ILE A 118 10.61 6.71 -15.94
N GLU A 119 9.72 7.52 -16.49
CA GLU A 119 9.97 8.30 -17.71
C GLU A 119 11.19 9.25 -17.56
N PRO A 120 11.27 10.14 -16.54
CA PRO A 120 12.46 10.97 -16.34
C PRO A 120 13.73 10.16 -16.11
N ILE A 121 13.65 9.06 -15.38
CA ILE A 121 14.81 8.18 -15.12
C ILE A 121 15.32 7.57 -16.42
N MET A 122 14.43 7.08 -17.27
CA MET A 122 14.80 6.53 -18.58
C MET A 122 15.46 7.59 -19.48
N LEU A 123 14.94 8.83 -19.48
CA LEU A 123 15.53 9.93 -20.23
C LEU A 123 16.95 10.26 -19.75
N ILE A 124 17.18 10.28 -18.44
CA ILE A 124 18.50 10.52 -17.85
C ILE A 124 19.47 9.39 -18.21
N VAL A 125 19.05 8.14 -18.15
CA VAL A 125 19.87 6.97 -18.50
C VAL A 125 20.25 7.00 -19.99
N ILE A 126 19.26 7.20 -20.88
CA ILE A 126 19.49 7.27 -22.32
C ILE A 126 20.37 8.48 -22.68
N GLY A 127 20.08 9.65 -22.11
CA GLY A 127 20.88 10.86 -22.30
C GLY A 127 22.33 10.69 -21.82
N GLY A 128 22.53 10.02 -20.70
CA GLY A 128 23.86 9.68 -20.17
C GLY A 128 24.64 8.75 -21.10
N ILE A 129 24.00 7.72 -21.64
CA ILE A 129 24.62 6.80 -22.62
C ILE A 129 25.01 7.55 -23.87
N VAL A 130 24.10 8.38 -24.42
CA VAL A 130 24.37 9.18 -25.62
C VAL A 130 25.53 10.15 -25.38
N MET A 131 25.57 10.80 -24.21
CA MET A 131 26.65 11.70 -23.82
C MET A 131 28.01 10.97 -23.78
N VAL A 132 28.08 9.79 -23.19
CA VAL A 132 29.30 8.98 -23.12
C VAL A 132 29.77 8.60 -24.51
N LEU A 133 28.86 8.17 -25.39
CA LEU A 133 29.16 7.81 -26.76
C LEU A 133 29.69 9.03 -27.58
N ALA A 134 29.04 10.20 -27.39
CA ALA A 134 29.48 11.43 -28.02
C ALA A 134 30.89 11.82 -27.57
N LEU A 135 31.19 11.78 -26.29
CA LEU A 135 32.53 12.06 -25.76
C LEU A 135 33.55 11.04 -26.27
N ALA A 136 33.22 9.77 -26.36
CA ALA A 136 34.12 8.72 -26.90
C ALA A 136 34.45 8.92 -28.36
N LEU A 137 33.55 9.53 -29.15
CA LEU A 137 33.79 9.84 -30.56
C LEU A 137 34.57 11.16 -30.76
N TYR A 138 34.29 12.17 -29.91
CA TYR A 138 34.93 13.48 -30.02
C TYR A 138 36.37 13.52 -29.49
N LEU A 139 36.71 12.78 -28.45
CA LEU A 139 38.05 12.73 -27.87
C LEU A 139 39.16 12.35 -28.86
N PRO A 140 39.02 11.28 -29.68
CA PRO A 140 40.02 10.95 -30.68
C PRO A 140 40.16 12.02 -31.78
N LEU A 141 39.06 12.67 -32.17
CA LEU A 141 39.07 13.74 -33.17
C LEU A 141 39.86 14.96 -32.70
N PHE A 142 39.68 15.36 -31.45
CA PHE A 142 40.42 16.47 -30.83
C PHE A 142 41.93 16.17 -30.73
N ASN A 143 42.32 14.93 -30.40
CA ASN A 143 43.71 14.53 -30.36
C ASN A 143 44.36 14.52 -31.75
N SER A 144 43.62 14.21 -32.80
CA SER A 144 44.12 14.24 -34.19
C SER A 144 44.37 15.67 -34.69
N TYR A 145 43.56 16.63 -34.23
CA TYR A 145 43.74 18.06 -34.57
C TYR A 145 44.88 18.76 -33.82
N LEU A 146 45.31 18.22 -32.69
CA LEU A 146 46.40 18.78 -31.88
C LEU A 146 47.79 18.24 -32.25
N GLN A 147 47.86 17.24 -33.13
CA GLN A 147 49.15 16.66 -33.62
C GLN A 147 49.58 17.13 -35.00
N ASP A 148 48.82 18.00 -35.68
CA ASP A 148 49.21 18.74 -36.89
C ASP A 148 49.57 20.18 -36.51
#